data_1b62d1937bebad813f7c8be080a91888
#
_entry.id   1b62d1937bebad813f7c8be080a91888
#
_cell.length_a   1.000
_cell.length_b   1.000
_cell.length_c   1.000
_cell.angle_alpha   90.00
_cell.angle_beta   90.00
_cell.angle_gamma   90.00
#
_symmetry.space_group_name_H-M   'P 1'
#
loop_
_entity.id
_entity.type
_entity.pdbx_description
1 polymer ?
#
loop_
_entity_poly.entity_id
_entity_poly.type
_entity_poly.pdbx_seq_one_letter_code
_entity_poly.pdbx_strand_id
1 'polypeptide(L)'
;MKEKSLYDELKNKGYTRREFLKFCGIMSAMLGLQTSGMAQVVDALQKKPRKPVLWYHFQECTCCSESFIRASHPLVSQILFDMISLEYTDTLMAAAGEQAEALREKAIKENFGNYIMIVEGAIPLGSPGYCTIAGRDAREVFEDGAAGAEAIIAWGNCASSGCIQHA
;
A
#
# COMPACT_ATOMS: atom_id res chain seq x y z
N MET A 1 0.57 19.20 -13.19
CA MET A 1 0.13 18.06 -14.04
C MET A 1 -1.19 17.59 -13.48
N LYS A 2 -2.22 17.30 -14.31
CA LYS A 2 -3.44 16.68 -13.81
C LYS A 2 -3.11 15.24 -13.41
N GLU A 3 -3.32 14.94 -12.15
CA GLU A 3 -3.20 13.57 -11.63
C GLU A 3 -4.22 12.68 -12.35
N LYS A 4 -3.74 11.56 -12.88
CA LYS A 4 -4.56 10.64 -13.68
C LYS A 4 -5.28 9.66 -12.76
N SER A 5 -6.55 9.39 -13.04
CA SER A 5 -7.27 8.31 -12.37
C SER A 5 -6.74 6.94 -12.84
N LEU A 6 -6.95 5.88 -12.04
CA LEU A 6 -6.59 4.52 -12.47
C LEU A 6 -7.26 4.13 -13.81
N TYR A 7 -8.48 4.61 -14.04
CA TYR A 7 -9.17 4.42 -15.32
C TYR A 7 -8.40 5.04 -16.49
N ASP A 8 -7.87 6.26 -16.32
CA ASP A 8 -7.08 6.93 -17.34
C ASP A 8 -5.76 6.18 -17.63
N GLU A 9 -5.12 5.64 -16.60
CA GLU A 9 -3.91 4.84 -16.74
C GLU A 9 -4.16 3.53 -17.49
N LEU A 10 -5.20 2.79 -17.12
CA LEU A 10 -5.58 1.56 -17.81
C LEU A 10 -5.95 1.82 -19.26
N LYS A 11 -6.68 2.91 -19.53
CA LYS A 11 -7.01 3.33 -20.88
C LYS A 11 -5.75 3.64 -21.71
N ASN A 12 -4.77 4.31 -21.12
CA ASN A 12 -3.49 4.59 -21.77
C ASN A 12 -2.67 3.32 -22.06
N LYS A 13 -2.84 2.27 -21.25
CA LYS A 13 -2.26 0.93 -21.46
C LYS A 13 -3.06 0.08 -22.46
N GLY A 14 -4.09 0.61 -23.09
CA GLY A 14 -4.89 -0.06 -24.14
C GLY A 14 -6.06 -0.89 -23.60
N TYR A 15 -6.37 -0.82 -22.32
CA TYR A 15 -7.55 -1.50 -21.77
C TYR A 15 -8.84 -0.84 -22.24
N THR A 16 -9.78 -1.68 -22.68
CA THR A 16 -11.12 -1.23 -23.09
C THR A 16 -11.99 -0.96 -21.85
N ARG A 17 -13.02 -0.12 -22.03
CA ARG A 17 -14.02 0.10 -20.97
C ARG A 17 -14.67 -1.20 -20.46
N ARG A 18 -14.85 -2.18 -21.36
CA ARG A 18 -15.43 -3.48 -21.00
C ARG A 18 -14.50 -4.29 -20.09
N GLU A 19 -13.21 -4.28 -20.36
CA GLU A 19 -12.20 -4.94 -19.51
C GLU A 19 -12.09 -4.27 -18.16
N PHE A 20 -12.11 -2.93 -18.12
CA PHE A 20 -12.17 -2.19 -16.87
C PHE A 20 -13.40 -2.55 -16.03
N LEU A 21 -14.58 -2.61 -16.63
CA LEU A 21 -15.82 -3.01 -15.92
C LEU A 21 -15.76 -4.47 -15.43
N LYS A 22 -15.17 -5.39 -16.21
CA LYS A 22 -14.92 -6.77 -15.77
C LYS A 22 -13.99 -6.80 -14.55
N PHE A 23 -12.91 -6.04 -14.59
CA PHE A 23 -11.99 -5.89 -13.47
C PHE A 23 -12.72 -5.38 -12.21
N CYS A 24 -13.51 -4.31 -12.32
CA CYS A 24 -14.30 -3.78 -11.21
C CYS A 24 -15.30 -4.81 -10.65
N GLY A 25 -15.92 -5.61 -11.53
CA GLY A 25 -16.82 -6.69 -11.11
C GLY A 25 -16.13 -7.79 -10.34
N ILE A 26 -14.96 -8.24 -10.79
CA ILE A 26 -14.12 -9.24 -10.11
C ILE A 26 -13.69 -8.70 -8.74
N MET A 27 -13.20 -7.47 -8.68
CA MET A 27 -12.78 -6.82 -7.43
C MET A 27 -13.95 -6.70 -6.43
N SER A 28 -15.14 -6.31 -6.90
CA SER A 28 -16.35 -6.24 -6.06
C SER A 28 -16.72 -7.60 -5.49
N ALA A 29 -16.62 -8.66 -6.30
CA ALA A 29 -16.91 -10.03 -5.86
C ALA A 29 -15.87 -10.54 -4.84
N MET A 30 -14.58 -10.27 -5.07
CA MET A 30 -13.50 -10.65 -4.15
C MET A 30 -13.61 -9.96 -2.78
N LEU A 31 -14.15 -8.74 -2.77
CA LEU A 31 -14.37 -7.96 -1.54
C LEU A 31 -15.72 -8.25 -0.87
N GLY A 32 -16.49 -9.19 -1.39
CA GLY A 32 -17.82 -9.54 -0.84
C GLY A 32 -18.82 -8.39 -0.93
N LEU A 33 -18.63 -7.42 -1.82
CA LEU A 33 -19.54 -6.30 -1.98
C LEU A 33 -20.83 -6.75 -2.68
N GLN A 34 -21.96 -6.22 -2.23
CA GLN A 34 -23.24 -6.43 -2.90
C GLN A 34 -23.22 -5.86 -4.34
N THR A 35 -24.24 -6.15 -5.14
CA THR A 35 -24.35 -5.72 -6.54
C THR A 35 -24.22 -4.20 -6.76
N SER A 36 -24.56 -3.38 -5.76
CA SER A 36 -24.31 -1.93 -5.75
C SER A 36 -22.83 -1.56 -5.58
N GLY A 37 -22.00 -2.47 -5.05
CA GLY A 37 -20.57 -2.22 -4.80
C GLY A 37 -19.76 -2.06 -6.07
N MET A 38 -20.15 -2.72 -7.17
CA MET A 38 -19.48 -2.52 -8.47
C MET A 38 -19.55 -1.06 -8.95
N ALA A 39 -20.69 -0.41 -8.78
CA ALA A 39 -20.85 1.00 -9.17
C ALA A 39 -19.96 1.91 -8.31
N GLN A 40 -19.83 1.62 -7.02
CA GLN A 40 -18.93 2.35 -6.10
C GLN A 40 -17.46 2.17 -6.49
N VAL A 41 -17.03 0.95 -6.82
CA VAL A 41 -15.67 0.67 -7.30
C VAL A 41 -15.39 1.43 -8.61
N VAL A 42 -16.32 1.40 -9.56
CA VAL A 42 -16.19 2.14 -10.84
C VAL A 42 -16.06 3.65 -10.58
N ASP A 43 -16.90 4.21 -9.73
CA ASP A 43 -16.91 5.64 -9.42
C ASP A 43 -15.60 6.08 -8.74
N ALA A 44 -15.14 5.32 -7.75
CA ALA A 44 -13.88 5.56 -7.05
C ALA A 44 -12.68 5.56 -8.00
N LEU A 45 -12.59 4.56 -8.87
CA LEU A 45 -11.48 4.39 -9.81
C LEU A 45 -11.50 5.39 -10.99
N GLN A 46 -12.62 6.06 -11.23
CA GLN A 46 -12.75 7.06 -12.30
C GLN A 46 -12.55 8.51 -11.81
N LYS A 47 -12.86 8.82 -10.57
CA LYS A 47 -13.08 10.22 -10.18
C LYS A 47 -11.96 10.90 -9.41
N LYS A 48 -11.04 10.19 -8.75
CA LYS A 48 -10.06 10.86 -7.88
C LYS A 48 -8.64 10.36 -8.08
N PRO A 49 -7.67 11.29 -8.17
CA PRO A 49 -6.30 10.98 -7.80
C PRO A 49 -6.30 10.62 -6.31
N ARG A 50 -5.91 9.40 -6.01
CA ARG A 50 -5.82 8.91 -4.63
C ARG A 50 -4.40 9.13 -4.13
N LYS A 51 -4.26 9.43 -2.85
CA LYS A 51 -2.94 9.63 -2.26
C LYS A 51 -2.13 8.33 -2.34
N PRO A 52 -0.97 8.30 -2.99
CA PRO A 52 -0.12 7.12 -3.02
C PRO A 52 0.31 6.74 -1.61
N VAL A 53 0.26 5.46 -1.29
CA VAL A 53 0.67 4.91 0.00
C VAL A 53 1.61 3.74 -0.25
N LEU A 54 2.76 3.76 0.44
CA LEU A 54 3.70 2.67 0.52
C LEU A 54 3.69 2.15 1.96
N TRP A 55 3.28 0.90 2.15
CA TRP A 55 3.14 0.30 3.47
C TRP A 55 4.23 -0.75 3.68
N TYR A 56 5.13 -0.46 4.60
CA TYR A 56 6.30 -1.28 4.92
C TYR A 56 6.06 -2.09 6.18
N HIS A 57 6.46 -3.34 6.13
CA HIS A 57 6.41 -4.27 7.25
C HIS A 57 7.84 -4.66 7.65
N PHE A 58 8.19 -4.39 8.91
CA PHE A 58 9.49 -4.73 9.49
C PHE A 58 9.34 -5.81 10.56
N GLN A 59 9.94 -5.66 11.73
CA GLN A 59 9.76 -6.62 12.83
C GLN A 59 8.40 -6.42 13.50
N GLU A 60 7.42 -7.23 13.14
CA GLU A 60 6.04 -7.07 13.57
C GLU A 60 5.30 -8.42 13.64
N CYS A 61 4.03 -8.40 14.04
CA CYS A 61 3.16 -9.57 14.16
C CYS A 61 1.96 -9.53 13.19
N THR A 62 1.92 -8.59 12.26
CA THR A 62 0.83 -8.34 11.30
C THR A 62 -0.52 -7.97 11.93
N CYS A 63 -0.59 -7.89 13.26
CA CYS A 63 -1.86 -7.63 13.95
C CYS A 63 -2.45 -6.25 13.63
N CYS A 64 -1.63 -5.25 13.35
CA CYS A 64 -2.12 -3.92 13.03
C CYS A 64 -2.74 -3.89 11.63
N SER A 65 -2.13 -4.55 10.66
CA SER A 65 -2.72 -4.77 9.33
C SER A 65 -4.00 -5.61 9.41
N GLU A 66 -4.02 -6.70 10.20
CA GLU A 66 -5.22 -7.51 10.45
C GLU A 66 -6.35 -6.69 11.08
N SER A 67 -6.03 -5.85 12.07
CA SER A 67 -7.00 -4.95 12.69
C SER A 67 -7.59 -3.97 11.68
N PHE A 68 -6.75 -3.42 10.81
CA PHE A 68 -7.19 -2.52 9.74
C PHE A 68 -8.14 -3.22 8.76
N ILE A 69 -7.78 -4.45 8.29
CA ILE A 69 -8.61 -5.21 7.37
C ILE A 69 -9.98 -5.55 7.98
N ARG A 70 -10.03 -5.76 9.30
CA ARG A 70 -11.27 -6.08 10.04
C ARG A 70 -12.05 -4.85 10.50
N ALA A 71 -11.62 -3.65 10.18
CA ALA A 71 -12.32 -2.43 10.56
C ALA A 71 -13.75 -2.42 9.99
N SER A 72 -14.72 -2.12 10.85
CA SER A 72 -16.13 -2.05 10.48
C SER A 72 -16.55 -0.65 10.03
N HIS A 73 -15.81 0.38 10.44
CA HIS A 73 -16.07 1.76 10.05
C HIS A 73 -14.81 2.65 10.18
N PRO A 74 -14.32 3.27 9.08
CA PRO A 74 -14.71 2.99 7.71
C PRO A 74 -14.33 1.57 7.28
N LEU A 75 -15.04 1.01 6.32
CA LEU A 75 -14.65 -0.26 5.73
C LEU A 75 -13.31 -0.11 4.99
N VAL A 76 -12.46 -1.14 5.06
CA VAL A 76 -11.18 -1.14 4.34
C VAL A 76 -11.36 -0.87 2.84
N SER A 77 -12.44 -1.38 2.24
CA SER A 77 -12.77 -1.13 0.84
C SER A 77 -12.98 0.36 0.53
N GLN A 78 -13.60 1.12 1.45
CA GLN A 78 -13.77 2.56 1.30
C GLN A 78 -12.42 3.29 1.33
N ILE A 79 -11.53 2.88 2.23
CA ILE A 79 -10.19 3.46 2.33
C ILE A 79 -9.41 3.19 1.05
N LEU A 80 -9.31 1.91 0.63
CA LEU A 80 -8.52 1.50 -0.52
C LEU A 80 -9.05 2.02 -1.86
N PHE A 81 -10.37 2.18 -2.01
CA PHE A 81 -10.96 2.60 -3.29
C PHE A 81 -11.28 4.09 -3.37
N ASP A 82 -11.55 4.73 -2.22
CA ASP A 82 -11.98 6.14 -2.22
C ASP A 82 -10.88 7.10 -1.76
N MET A 83 -9.94 6.66 -0.92
CA MET A 83 -9.03 7.57 -0.22
C MET A 83 -7.57 7.43 -0.63
N ILE A 84 -7.06 6.20 -0.78
CA ILE A 84 -5.64 5.94 -1.05
C ILE A 84 -5.41 5.13 -2.31
N SER A 85 -4.21 5.22 -2.87
CA SER A 85 -3.67 4.30 -3.86
C SER A 85 -2.57 3.49 -3.19
N LEU A 86 -2.86 2.24 -2.82
CA LEU A 86 -1.89 1.36 -2.19
C LEU A 86 -0.91 0.86 -3.26
N GLU A 87 0.24 1.52 -3.36
CA GLU A 87 1.25 1.26 -4.40
C GLU A 87 2.21 0.12 -4.02
N TYR A 88 2.46 -0.04 -2.72
CA TYR A 88 3.30 -1.10 -2.19
C TYR A 88 2.81 -1.58 -0.83
N THR A 89 2.77 -2.88 -0.66
CA THR A 89 2.61 -3.57 0.62
C THR A 89 3.04 -5.03 0.44
N ASP A 90 4.06 -5.46 1.11
CA ASP A 90 4.62 -6.81 0.98
C ASP A 90 3.69 -7.92 1.50
N THR A 91 2.77 -7.59 2.41
CA THR A 91 1.82 -8.56 2.98
C THR A 91 0.55 -8.79 2.14
N LEU A 92 0.11 -7.81 1.35
CA LEU A 92 -1.18 -7.86 0.62
C LEU A 92 -1.02 -7.87 -0.90
N MET A 93 0.17 -7.58 -1.42
CA MET A 93 0.41 -7.56 -2.86
C MET A 93 0.59 -8.97 -3.44
N ALA A 94 0.29 -9.14 -4.72
CA ALA A 94 0.48 -10.42 -5.41
C ALA A 94 1.94 -10.66 -5.82
N ALA A 95 2.75 -9.62 -5.98
CA ALA A 95 4.17 -9.74 -6.32
C ALA A 95 4.98 -10.20 -5.11
N ALA A 96 6.04 -10.98 -5.37
CA ALA A 96 6.96 -11.46 -4.34
C ALA A 96 8.41 -11.41 -4.84
N GLY A 97 9.37 -11.45 -3.90
CA GLY A 97 10.80 -11.46 -4.20
C GLY A 97 11.25 -10.23 -4.99
N GLU A 98 12.08 -10.43 -6.01
CA GLU A 98 12.64 -9.35 -6.85
C GLU A 98 11.56 -8.49 -7.53
N GLN A 99 10.40 -9.09 -7.86
CA GLN A 99 9.29 -8.33 -8.45
C GLN A 99 8.67 -7.34 -7.44
N ALA A 100 8.54 -7.73 -6.18
CA ALA A 100 8.04 -6.85 -5.13
C ALA A 100 8.99 -5.66 -4.91
N GLU A 101 10.31 -5.92 -4.85
CA GLU A 101 11.32 -4.88 -4.70
C GLU A 101 11.35 -3.92 -5.90
N ALA A 102 11.28 -4.44 -7.11
CA ALA A 102 11.21 -3.60 -8.31
C ALA A 102 9.96 -2.70 -8.32
N LEU A 103 8.82 -3.21 -7.82
CA LEU A 103 7.60 -2.40 -7.67
C LEU A 103 7.74 -1.34 -6.59
N ARG A 104 8.39 -1.66 -5.46
CA ARG A 104 8.69 -0.71 -4.39
C ARG A 104 9.55 0.45 -4.90
N GLU A 105 10.67 0.14 -5.55
CA GLU A 105 11.56 1.15 -6.12
C GLU A 105 10.86 2.02 -7.17
N LYS A 106 10.05 1.38 -8.02
CA LYS A 106 9.24 2.09 -9.02
C LYS A 106 8.23 3.03 -8.34
N ALA A 107 7.51 2.56 -7.32
CA ALA A 107 6.53 3.35 -6.60
C ALA A 107 7.16 4.57 -5.91
N ILE A 108 8.34 4.40 -5.28
CA ILE A 108 9.12 5.51 -4.72
C ILE A 108 9.45 6.54 -5.81
N LYS A 109 10.01 6.07 -6.93
CA LYS A 109 10.48 6.94 -8.01
C LYS A 109 9.35 7.72 -8.69
N GLU A 110 8.23 7.05 -8.95
CA GLU A 110 7.08 7.65 -9.65
C GLU A 110 6.32 8.65 -8.76
N ASN A 111 6.35 8.46 -7.44
CA ASN A 111 5.61 9.27 -6.48
C ASN A 111 6.50 10.10 -5.56
N PHE A 112 7.78 10.28 -5.89
CA PHE A 112 8.75 10.97 -5.03
C PHE A 112 8.25 12.36 -4.58
N GLY A 113 8.26 12.60 -3.28
CA GLY A 113 7.76 13.84 -2.66
C GLY A 113 6.23 13.92 -2.50
N ASN A 114 5.47 12.87 -2.90
CA ASN A 114 4.00 12.92 -2.92
C ASN A 114 3.33 11.64 -2.40
N TYR A 115 3.99 10.79 -1.64
CA TYR A 115 3.39 9.61 -1.04
C TYR A 115 3.46 9.64 0.48
N ILE A 116 2.54 8.90 1.09
CA ILE A 116 2.58 8.60 2.52
C ILE A 116 3.25 7.25 2.71
N MET A 117 4.26 7.20 3.57
CA MET A 117 4.89 5.96 4.00
C MET A 117 4.23 5.49 5.31
N ILE A 118 3.66 4.29 5.32
CA ILE A 118 3.19 3.63 6.54
C ILE A 118 4.25 2.62 6.94
N VAL A 119 4.63 2.63 8.20
CA VAL A 119 5.62 1.74 8.78
C VAL A 119 4.96 0.91 9.88
N GLU A 120 4.91 -0.39 9.69
CA GLU A 120 4.49 -1.38 10.69
C GLU A 120 5.72 -2.19 11.13
N GLY A 121 5.89 -2.35 12.43
CA GLY A 121 7.03 -3.07 12.97
C GLY A 121 8.19 -2.19 13.43
N ALA A 122 9.05 -2.77 14.26
CA ALA A 122 10.25 -2.12 14.77
C ALA A 122 11.42 -2.29 13.79
N ILE A 123 12.31 -1.29 13.76
CA ILE A 123 13.52 -1.32 12.94
C ILE A 123 14.72 -1.44 13.90
N PRO A 124 15.49 -2.53 13.84
CA PRO A 124 16.67 -2.69 14.71
C PRO A 124 17.74 -1.68 14.33
N LEU A 125 18.20 -0.88 15.30
CA LEU A 125 19.25 0.13 15.11
C LEU A 125 20.63 -0.35 15.57
N GLY A 126 20.71 -1.53 16.19
CA GLY A 126 21.95 -2.09 16.73
C GLY A 126 22.82 -2.73 15.65
N SER A 127 22.95 -4.05 15.72
CA SER A 127 23.72 -4.81 14.74
C SER A 127 22.93 -5.04 13.46
N PRO A 128 23.55 -4.93 12.27
CA PRO A 128 22.88 -5.24 11.01
C PRO A 128 22.51 -6.73 10.92
N GLY A 129 21.50 -7.04 10.13
CA GLY A 129 21.11 -8.42 9.81
C GLY A 129 20.00 -9.01 10.70
N TYR A 130 19.55 -8.33 11.76
CA TYR A 130 18.41 -8.79 12.55
C TYR A 130 17.06 -8.66 11.85
N CYS A 131 16.97 -7.81 10.85
CA CYS A 131 15.82 -7.69 9.96
C CYS A 131 16.35 -7.34 8.56
N THR A 132 16.08 -8.21 7.59
CA THR A 132 16.52 -8.02 6.20
C THR A 132 15.35 -8.21 5.25
N ILE A 133 15.28 -7.37 4.23
CA ILE A 133 14.29 -7.43 3.16
C ILE A 133 15.06 -7.54 1.84
N ALA A 134 14.84 -8.64 1.10
CA ALA A 134 15.56 -8.93 -0.14
C ALA A 134 17.10 -8.85 -0.01
N GLY A 135 17.65 -9.27 1.15
CA GLY A 135 19.08 -9.26 1.43
C GLY A 135 19.65 -7.90 1.85
N ARG A 136 18.84 -6.85 1.94
CA ARG A 136 19.21 -5.52 2.41
C ARG A 136 18.79 -5.34 3.87
N ASP A 137 19.56 -4.59 4.63
CA ASP A 137 19.18 -4.23 5.99
C ASP A 137 17.89 -3.41 6.03
N ALA A 138 17.02 -3.71 7.00
CA ALA A 138 15.73 -3.04 7.15
C ALA A 138 15.85 -1.52 7.29
N ARG A 139 16.93 -1.05 7.94
CA ARG A 139 17.21 0.37 8.08
C ARG A 139 17.46 1.04 6.73
N GLU A 140 18.25 0.42 5.84
CA GLU A 140 18.50 0.94 4.50
C GLU A 140 17.22 1.00 3.68
N VAL A 141 16.40 -0.05 3.76
CA VAL A 141 15.09 -0.10 3.07
C VAL A 141 14.15 0.98 3.58
N PHE A 142 14.15 1.24 4.89
CA PHE A 142 13.39 2.34 5.49
C PHE A 142 13.89 3.70 5.02
N GLU A 143 15.22 3.95 5.05
CA GLU A 143 15.83 5.21 4.67
C GLU A 143 15.52 5.56 3.19
N ASP A 144 15.57 4.56 2.30
CA ASP A 144 15.18 4.73 0.89
C ASP A 144 13.71 5.19 0.76
N GLY A 145 12.79 4.53 1.47
CA GLY A 145 11.38 4.90 1.45
C GLY A 145 11.09 6.24 2.12
N ALA A 146 11.81 6.55 3.20
CA ALA A 146 11.63 7.80 3.95
C ALA A 146 12.10 9.04 3.17
N ALA A 147 13.14 8.90 2.35
CA ALA A 147 13.78 10.01 1.64
C ALA A 147 12.81 10.77 0.70
N GLY A 148 11.81 10.08 0.15
CA GLY A 148 10.81 10.68 -0.75
C GLY A 148 9.41 10.79 -0.16
N ALA A 149 9.21 10.43 1.09
CA ALA A 149 7.89 10.47 1.72
C ALA A 149 7.49 11.90 2.10
N GLU A 150 6.25 12.29 1.79
CA GLU A 150 5.65 13.54 2.26
C GLU A 150 5.32 13.47 3.75
N ALA A 151 4.91 12.28 4.21
CA ALA A 151 4.62 12.01 5.60
C ALA A 151 4.93 10.54 5.92
N ILE A 152 5.32 10.27 7.16
CA ILE A 152 5.57 8.91 7.67
C ILE A 152 4.60 8.66 8.82
N ILE A 153 3.89 7.55 8.78
CA ILE A 153 2.98 7.10 9.84
C ILE A 153 3.55 5.84 10.49
N ALA A 154 3.91 5.93 11.76
CA ALA A 154 4.22 4.77 12.59
C ALA A 154 2.91 4.07 12.97
N TRP A 155 2.66 2.91 12.36
CA TRP A 155 1.42 2.16 12.51
C TRP A 155 1.57 1.05 13.55
N GLY A 156 0.96 1.27 14.69
CA GLY A 156 1.01 0.33 15.81
C GLY A 156 2.19 0.53 16.77
N ASN A 157 2.16 -0.20 17.89
CA ASN A 157 3.09 0.01 18.98
C ASN A 157 4.53 -0.44 18.66
N CYS A 158 4.70 -1.43 17.78
CA CYS A 158 6.03 -1.85 17.35
C CYS A 158 6.76 -0.72 16.62
N ALA A 159 6.08 -0.04 15.70
CA ALA A 159 6.65 1.07 14.94
C ALA A 159 6.87 2.33 15.80
N SER A 160 5.96 2.62 16.74
CA SER A 160 6.01 3.86 17.54
C SER A 160 6.92 3.76 18.76
N SER A 161 7.09 2.57 19.35
CA SER A 161 7.77 2.39 20.65
C SER A 161 8.72 1.21 20.69
N GLY A 162 8.86 0.44 19.60
CA GLY A 162 9.67 -0.78 19.56
C GLY A 162 9.01 -2.03 20.16
N CYS A 163 8.02 -1.88 21.05
CA CYS A 163 7.27 -2.98 21.68
C CYS A 163 8.18 -4.08 22.28
N ILE A 164 7.92 -5.35 21.97
CA ILE A 164 8.70 -6.50 22.48
C ILE A 164 10.15 -6.45 21.99
N GLN A 165 10.40 -5.96 20.78
CA GLN A 165 11.73 -5.88 20.19
C GLN A 165 12.64 -4.85 20.87
N HIS A 166 12.06 -3.95 21.66
CA HIS A 166 12.79 -2.94 22.42
C HIS A 166 13.06 -3.36 23.88
N ALA A 167 12.45 -4.45 24.35
CA ALA A 167 12.56 -4.91 25.75
C ALA A 167 13.93 -5.51 26.09
#